data_f52e644c8acf60a7c430f3dfcf78d364
#
_entry.id   f52e644c8acf60a7c430f3dfcf78d364
#
_cell.length_a   1.000
_cell.length_b   1.000
_cell.length_c   1.000
_cell.angle_alpha   90.00
_cell.angle_beta   90.00
_cell.angle_gamma   90.00
#
_symmetry.space_group_name_H-M   'P 1'
#
loop_
_entity.id
_entity.type
_entity.pdbx_description
1 polymer ?
#
loop_
_entity_poly.entity_id
_entity_poly.type
_entity_poly.pdbx_seq_one_letter_code
_entity_poly.pdbx_strand_id
1 'polypeptide(L)' 'MPEVDVEVFHDNRDGKWRVQVEGHEILDGDYDRKSDAVEAARQEARDRGVELIIKNQDGTIADRDSHGHDPRDIPG' A
#
# COMPACT_ATOMS: atom_id res chain seq x y z
N MET A 1 5.45 1.29 -19.78
CA MET A 1 5.69 2.00 -18.55
C MET A 1 5.55 1.09 -17.40
N PRO A 2 6.57 0.95 -16.63
CA PRO A 2 6.45 0.05 -15.50
C PRO A 2 5.47 0.61 -14.50
N GLU A 3 4.75 -0.28 -13.92
CA GLU A 3 3.84 0.08 -12.86
C GLU A 3 4.60 0.10 -11.56
N VAL A 4 4.16 0.95 -10.67
CA VAL A 4 4.81 1.05 -9.38
C VAL A 4 3.83 0.57 -8.33
N ASP A 5 4.35 -0.11 -7.34
CA ASP A 5 3.52 -0.66 -6.29
C ASP A 5 3.24 0.40 -5.23
N VAL A 6 2.14 0.21 -4.53
CA VAL A 6 1.80 1.06 -3.39
C VAL A 6 2.21 0.30 -2.14
N GLU A 7 2.92 0.98 -1.24
CA GLU A 7 3.44 0.37 -0.02
C GLU A 7 2.87 1.04 1.21
N VAL A 8 2.55 0.22 2.21
CA VAL A 8 2.23 0.70 3.55
C VAL A 8 3.44 0.40 4.41
N PHE A 9 3.95 1.40 5.12
CA PHE A 9 5.09 1.18 5.98
C PHE A 9 4.93 1.98 7.28
N HIS A 10 5.69 1.58 8.28
CA HIS A 10 5.66 2.22 9.59
C HIS A 10 6.86 3.15 9.71
N ASP A 11 6.59 4.39 10.08
CA ASP A 11 7.66 5.35 10.28
C ASP A 11 7.99 5.36 11.76
N ASN A 12 9.17 4.85 12.11
CA ASN A 12 9.55 4.72 13.50
C ASN A 12 9.88 6.05 14.14
N ARG A 13 10.02 7.11 13.36
CA ARG A 13 10.36 8.40 13.91
C ARG A 13 9.19 8.99 14.68
N ASP A 14 7.96 8.77 14.21
CA ASP A 14 6.80 9.33 14.89
C ASP A 14 5.76 8.26 15.22
N GLY A 15 6.04 7.01 14.91
CA GLY A 15 5.13 5.93 15.24
C GLY A 15 3.89 5.89 14.36
N LYS A 16 3.93 6.54 13.21
CA LYS A 16 2.78 6.58 12.33
C LYS A 16 2.96 5.66 11.13
N TRP A 17 1.87 5.26 10.56
CA TRP A 17 1.86 4.46 9.34
C TRP A 17 1.69 5.39 8.15
N ARG A 18 2.38 5.10 7.07
CA ARG A 18 2.32 5.95 5.88
C ARG A 18 2.15 5.09 4.64
N VAL A 19 1.69 5.74 3.58
CA VAL A 19 1.49 5.11 2.30
C VAL A 19 2.44 5.77 1.31
N GLN A 20 3.13 4.95 0.54
CA GLN A 20 4.09 5.45 -0.44
C GLN A 20 3.86 4.74 -1.77
N VAL A 21 3.96 5.50 -2.86
CA VAL A 21 3.98 4.90 -4.19
C VAL A 21 5.43 4.67 -4.53
N GLU A 22 5.78 3.42 -4.81
CA GLU A 22 7.16 3.03 -4.99
C GLU A 22 7.80 3.86 -6.10
N GLY A 23 8.98 4.39 -5.81
CA GLY A 23 9.67 5.23 -6.78
C GLY A 23 9.17 6.66 -6.81
N HIS A 24 8.20 6.99 -6.00
CA HIS A 24 7.63 8.32 -5.93
C HIS A 24 7.60 8.80 -4.50
N GLU A 25 7.00 9.96 -4.31
CA GLU A 25 6.97 10.52 -2.97
C GLU A 25 5.92 9.84 -2.12
N ILE A 26 6.05 10.02 -0.83
CA ILE A 26 5.09 9.52 0.12
C ILE A 26 3.81 10.31 -0.02
N LEU A 27 2.69 9.60 -0.01
CA LEU A 27 1.40 10.28 -0.12
C LEU A 27 1.12 11.08 1.15
N ASP A 28 0.32 12.11 0.99
CA ASP A 28 -0.03 12.95 2.12
C ASP A 28 -0.79 12.15 3.14
N GLY A 29 -0.57 12.54 4.41
CA GLY A 29 -1.33 11.93 5.49
C GLY A 29 -0.53 10.89 6.22
N ASP A 30 -0.90 10.71 7.46
CA ASP A 30 -0.33 9.64 8.25
C ASP A 30 -1.48 9.01 9.00
N TYR A 31 -1.24 7.82 9.50
CA TYR A 31 -2.30 7.04 10.13
C TYR A 31 -1.78 6.45 11.43
N ASP A 32 -2.62 6.52 12.45
CA ASP A 32 -2.25 5.96 13.74
C ASP A 32 -2.31 4.45 13.73
N ARG A 33 -3.13 3.89 12.86
CA ARG A 33 -3.33 2.45 12.83
C ARG A 33 -2.93 1.89 11.48
N LYS A 34 -2.34 0.71 11.53
CA LYS A 34 -1.97 0.02 10.31
C LYS A 34 -3.20 -0.22 9.43
N SER A 35 -4.32 -0.59 10.02
CA SER A 35 -5.51 -0.89 9.24
C SER A 35 -6.00 0.32 8.46
N ASP A 36 -5.88 1.51 9.03
CA ASP A 36 -6.30 2.71 8.33
C ASP A 36 -5.40 2.99 7.15
N ALA A 37 -4.09 2.81 7.34
CA ALA A 37 -3.14 3.01 6.26
C ALA A 37 -3.35 1.98 5.16
N VAL A 38 -3.61 0.74 5.54
CA VAL A 38 -3.85 -0.32 4.57
C VAL A 38 -5.08 0.00 3.73
N GLU A 39 -6.11 0.52 4.35
CA GLU A 39 -7.32 0.84 3.63
C GLU A 39 -7.07 1.95 2.61
N ALA A 40 -6.37 2.98 3.01
CA ALA A 40 -6.04 4.07 2.10
C ALA A 40 -5.16 3.58 0.96
N ALA A 41 -4.19 2.75 1.29
CA ALA A 41 -3.27 2.22 0.29
C ALA A 41 -3.99 1.28 -0.67
N ARG A 42 -4.96 0.54 -0.17
CA ARG A 42 -5.71 -0.36 -1.02
C ARG A 42 -6.49 0.41 -2.08
N GLN A 43 -7.10 1.53 -1.68
CA GLN A 43 -7.79 2.38 -2.63
C GLN A 43 -6.82 2.91 -3.69
N GLU A 44 -5.65 3.36 -3.25
CA GLU A 44 -4.68 3.90 -4.17
C GLU A 44 -4.19 2.82 -5.14
N ALA A 45 -3.91 1.64 -4.64
CA ALA A 45 -3.44 0.53 -5.48
C ALA A 45 -4.51 0.13 -6.48
N ARG A 46 -5.75 0.12 -6.05
CA ARG A 46 -6.85 -0.22 -6.93
C ARG A 46 -7.02 0.81 -8.03
N ASP A 47 -6.93 2.08 -7.67
CA ASP A 47 -7.07 3.15 -8.66
C ASP A 47 -5.96 3.13 -9.67
N ARG A 48 -4.76 2.72 -9.26
CA ARG A 48 -3.61 2.67 -10.15
C ARG A 48 -3.47 1.33 -10.85
N GLY A 49 -4.18 0.32 -10.37
CA GLY A 49 -4.09 -1.00 -10.95
C GLY A 49 -2.78 -1.69 -10.67
N VAL A 50 -2.23 -1.51 -9.46
CA VAL A 50 -0.93 -2.08 -9.11
C VAL A 50 -1.06 -2.88 -7.83
N GLU A 51 0.04 -3.51 -7.44
CA GLU A 51 0.07 -4.30 -6.22
C GLU A 51 0.13 -3.42 -4.99
N LEU A 52 -0.44 -3.93 -3.93
CA LEU A 52 -0.34 -3.32 -2.62
C LEU A 52 0.62 -4.15 -1.78
N ILE A 53 1.60 -3.50 -1.20
CA ILE A 53 2.59 -4.16 -0.35
C ILE A 53 2.44 -3.59 1.05
N ILE A 54 2.26 -4.47 2.02
CA ILE A 54 2.07 -4.07 3.41
C ILE A 54 3.28 -4.53 4.19
N LYS A 55 3.95 -3.60 4.85
CA LYS A 55 5.16 -3.91 5.60
C LYS A 55 4.87 -3.90 7.09
N ASN A 56 5.66 -4.70 7.81
CA ASN A 56 5.63 -4.71 9.26
C ASN A 56 6.41 -3.53 9.82
N GLN A 57 6.35 -3.36 11.13
CA GLN A 57 7.07 -2.29 11.79
C GLN A 57 8.58 -2.40 11.59
N ASP A 58 9.08 -3.60 11.41
CA ASP A 58 10.52 -3.79 11.24
C ASP A 58 10.94 -3.71 9.77
N GLY A 59 10.02 -3.38 8.88
CA GLY A 59 10.36 -3.21 7.48
C GLY A 59 10.22 -4.45 6.62
N THR A 60 9.91 -5.59 7.22
CA THR A 60 9.71 -6.79 6.42
C THR A 60 8.32 -6.77 5.81
N ILE A 61 8.15 -7.51 4.73
CA ILE A 61 6.85 -7.55 4.06
C ILE A 61 5.93 -8.48 4.83
N ALA A 62 4.79 -7.94 5.25
CA ALA A 62 3.79 -8.73 5.96
C ALA A 62 2.81 -9.35 5.00
N ASP A 63 2.43 -8.63 3.96
CA ASP A 63 1.42 -9.11 3.05
C ASP A 63 1.56 -8.39 1.72
N ARG A 64 0.91 -8.93 0.71
CA ARG A 64 0.99 -8.39 -0.64
C ARG A 64 -0.32 -8.73 -1.36
N ASP A 65 -0.95 -7.70 -1.92
CA ASP A 65 -2.19 -7.88 -2.65
C ASP A 65 -2.02 -7.35 -4.06
N SER A 66 -2.57 -8.05 -5.00
CA SER A 66 -2.57 -7.63 -6.40
C SER A 66 -3.94 -7.11 -6.77
N HIS A 67 -3.98 -5.87 -7.24
CA HIS A 67 -5.24 -5.27 -7.62
C HIS A 67 -5.25 -4.83 -9.08
N GLY A 68 -4.24 -5.21 -9.80
CA GLY A 68 -4.07 -4.71 -11.15
C GLY A 68 -5.14 -5.20 -12.08
N HIS A 69 -5.14 -6.42 -12.39
CA HIS A 69 -6.15 -7.00 -13.22
C HIS A 69 -6.23 -8.42 -12.82
N ASP A 70 -7.06 -8.62 -11.91
CA ASP A 70 -7.26 -9.92 -11.36
C ASP A 70 -8.44 -10.53 -12.06
N PRO A 71 -8.23 -11.48 -12.90
CA PRO A 71 -9.35 -12.04 -13.66
C PRO A 71 -10.41 -12.64 -12.80
N ARG A 72 -10.07 -12.98 -11.60
CA ARG A 72 -11.08 -13.56 -10.75
C ARG A 72 -12.08 -12.57 -10.28
N ASP A 73 -11.76 -11.32 -10.44
CA ASP A 73 -12.70 -10.31 -10.09
C ASP A 73 -13.90 -10.37 -10.91
N ILE A 74 -13.80 -11.04 -11.95
CA ILE A 74 -14.94 -11.23 -12.73
C ILE A 74 -15.78 -12.15 -11.96
N PRO A 75 -16.80 -11.67 -11.42
CA PRO A 75 -17.57 -12.52 -10.58
C PRO A 75 -18.11 -13.54 -11.41
N GLY A 76 -17.52 -14.37 -11.08
CA GLY A 76 -18.08 -15.35 -11.89
C GLY A 76 -18.71 -14.58 -11.68
#